data_6d610879c37cbbfd049a9aa28aa72f13
#
_entry.id   6d610879c37cbbfd049a9aa28aa72f13
#
_cell.length_a   1.000
_cell.length_b   1.000
_cell.length_c   1.000
_cell.angle_alpha   90.00
_cell.angle_beta   90.00
_cell.angle_gamma   90.00
#
_symmetry.space_group_name_H-M   'P 1'
#
loop_
_entity.id
_entity.type
_entity.pdbx_description
1 polymer ?
#
loop_
_entity_poly.entity_id
_entity_poly.type
_entity_poly.pdbx_seq_one_letter_code
_entity_poly.pdbx_strand_id
1 'polypeptide(L)'
;MSKKIFSGVQPTGNLHLGNYIGAIKNFVNLQNEPDNLCIYCVVDLHAITVKQNPSDLKRNIRETTATFIASGLDYKKSIIFNQSLVPAHSEGSWILSCIARMGWLNRMTQFK
;
A
#
# COMPACT_ATOMS: atom_id res chain seq x y z
N MET A 1 19.81 -0.04 15.62
CA MET A 1 18.89 -1.14 15.16
C MET A 1 18.19 -0.65 13.92
N SER A 2 18.33 -1.38 12.81
CA SER A 2 17.59 -1.03 11.59
C SER A 2 16.08 -1.19 11.83
N LYS A 3 15.32 -0.14 11.51
CA LYS A 3 13.86 -0.19 11.58
C LYS A 3 13.31 -0.65 10.23
N LYS A 4 12.42 -1.64 10.25
CA LYS A 4 11.64 -2.01 9.07
C LYS A 4 10.35 -1.20 9.08
N ILE A 5 10.15 -0.40 8.06
CA ILE A 5 8.99 0.47 7.89
C ILE A 5 8.18 -0.05 6.71
N PHE A 6 6.93 -0.42 6.97
CA PHE A 6 6.00 -0.86 5.94
C PHE A 6 4.80 0.06 5.89
N SER A 7 4.43 0.51 4.72
CA SER A 7 3.21 1.30 4.51
C SER A 7 2.65 1.08 3.10
N GLY A 8 1.38 1.42 2.91
CA GLY A 8 0.72 1.26 1.63
C GLY A 8 -0.19 2.42 1.29
N VAL A 9 -0.38 2.64 -0.02
CA VAL A 9 -1.33 3.63 -0.55
C VAL A 9 -2.23 2.96 -1.57
N GLN A 10 -3.53 3.24 -1.47
CA GLN A 10 -4.50 2.75 -2.45
C GLN A 10 -4.38 3.53 -3.76
N PRO A 11 -4.43 2.85 -4.91
CA PRO A 11 -4.48 3.47 -6.22
C PRO A 11 -5.92 3.95 -6.54
N THR A 12 -6.43 4.91 -5.79
CA THR A 12 -7.84 5.36 -5.87
C THR A 12 -8.08 6.50 -6.85
N GLY A 13 -7.18 6.72 -7.80
CA GLY A 13 -7.27 7.81 -8.78
C GLY A 13 -6.47 9.04 -8.36
N ASN A 14 -6.92 10.23 -8.72
CA ASN A 14 -6.17 11.46 -8.53
C ASN A 14 -5.65 11.65 -7.12
N LEU A 15 -4.34 11.46 -6.96
CA LEU A 15 -3.66 11.82 -5.73
C LEU A 15 -3.73 13.33 -5.55
N HIS A 16 -4.25 13.78 -4.43
CA HIS A 16 -4.37 15.19 -4.10
C HIS A 16 -3.34 15.59 -3.04
N LEU A 17 -3.24 16.88 -2.78
CA LEU A 17 -2.28 17.46 -1.84
C LEU A 17 -2.34 16.80 -0.44
N GLY A 18 -3.53 16.39 0.01
CA GLY A 18 -3.70 15.68 1.28
C GLY A 18 -2.99 14.32 1.33
N ASN A 19 -3.01 13.57 0.22
CA ASN A 19 -2.28 12.30 0.12
C ASN A 19 -0.76 12.54 0.16
N TYR A 20 -0.30 13.59 -0.51
CA TYR A 20 1.11 13.97 -0.50
C TYR A 20 1.58 14.35 0.91
N ILE A 21 0.90 15.28 1.57
CA ILE A 21 1.30 15.77 2.89
C ILE A 21 1.11 14.68 3.95
N GLY A 22 0.00 13.93 3.90
CA GLY A 22 -0.37 12.95 4.92
C GLY A 22 0.45 11.65 4.86
N ALA A 23 0.92 11.26 3.68
CA ALA A 23 1.62 9.99 3.50
C ALA A 23 2.96 10.14 2.78
N ILE A 24 2.97 10.58 1.52
CA ILE A 24 4.15 10.47 0.65
C ILE A 24 5.33 11.29 1.18
N LYS A 25 5.10 12.49 1.68
CA LYS A 25 6.15 13.33 2.29
C LYS A 25 6.81 12.61 3.48
N ASN A 26 6.02 11.93 4.30
CA ASN A 26 6.54 11.16 5.42
C ASN A 26 7.37 9.95 4.96
N PHE A 27 6.97 9.29 3.86
CA PHE A 27 7.73 8.19 3.27
C PHE A 27 9.12 8.66 2.79
N VAL A 28 9.18 9.83 2.14
CA VAL A 28 10.45 10.44 1.71
C VAL A 28 11.34 10.78 2.90
N ASN A 29 10.77 11.31 3.97
CA ASN A 29 11.53 11.61 5.19
C ASN A 29 12.10 10.33 5.82
N LEU A 30 11.25 9.31 5.98
CA LEU A 30 11.62 8.02 6.59
C LEU A 30 12.71 7.28 5.81
N GLN A 31 12.68 7.32 4.47
CA GLN A 31 13.70 6.67 3.65
C GLN A 31 15.07 7.35 3.76
N ASN A 32 15.12 8.63 4.16
CA ASN A 32 16.35 9.39 4.30
C ASN A 32 16.95 9.30 5.72
N GLU A 33 16.23 8.68 6.66
CA GLU A 33 16.79 8.37 7.98
C GLU A 33 17.78 7.20 7.88
N PRO A 34 18.92 7.28 8.55
CA PRO A 34 19.90 6.20 8.55
C PRO A 34 19.28 4.92 9.13
N ASP A 35 19.69 3.79 8.59
CA ASP A 35 19.29 2.44 9.04
C ASP A 35 17.83 2.05 8.85
N ASN A 36 17.00 2.86 8.20
CA ASN A 36 15.64 2.48 7.88
C ASN A 36 15.59 1.61 6.61
N LEU A 37 14.96 0.44 6.71
CA LEU A 37 14.51 -0.35 5.56
C LEU A 37 13.06 0.00 5.27
N CYS A 38 12.83 0.81 4.25
CA CYS A 38 11.49 1.25 3.86
C CYS A 38 10.91 0.38 2.75
N ILE A 39 9.68 -0.07 2.95
CA ILE A 39 8.92 -0.93 2.04
C ILE A 39 7.56 -0.26 1.81
N TYR A 40 7.30 0.18 0.59
CA TYR A 40 6.07 0.87 0.22
C TYR A 40 5.27 0.08 -0.82
N CYS A 41 4.00 -0.11 -0.52
CA CYS A 41 3.11 -0.94 -1.31
C CYS A 41 2.02 -0.11 -1.99
N VAL A 42 1.81 -0.31 -3.28
CA VAL A 42 0.58 0.12 -3.95
C VAL A 42 -0.45 -1.01 -3.73
N VAL A 43 -1.48 -0.74 -2.89
CA VAL A 43 -2.39 -1.78 -2.41
C VAL A 43 -3.60 -1.94 -3.32
N ASP A 44 -3.37 -2.50 -4.49
CA ASP A 44 -4.39 -2.75 -5.52
C ASP A 44 -5.38 -3.84 -5.13
N LEU A 45 -4.97 -4.86 -4.38
CA LEU A 45 -5.88 -5.87 -3.83
C LEU A 45 -6.87 -5.25 -2.83
N HIS A 46 -6.44 -4.25 -2.08
CA HIS A 46 -7.34 -3.52 -1.20
C HIS A 46 -8.29 -2.62 -2.01
N ALA A 47 -7.84 -2.05 -3.11
CA ALA A 47 -8.69 -1.21 -3.96
C ALA A 47 -9.87 -1.97 -4.58
N ILE A 48 -9.72 -3.26 -4.90
CA ILE A 48 -10.79 -4.08 -5.50
C ILE A 48 -11.87 -4.52 -4.50
N THR A 49 -11.74 -4.22 -3.21
CA THR A 49 -12.84 -4.39 -2.24
C THR A 49 -14.04 -3.50 -2.57
N VAL A 50 -13.83 -2.47 -3.39
CA VAL A 50 -14.86 -1.65 -4.00
C VAL A 50 -14.79 -1.87 -5.52
N LYS A 51 -15.94 -1.89 -6.20
CA LYS A 51 -15.99 -2.10 -7.66
C LYS A 51 -15.12 -1.08 -8.38
N GLN A 52 -14.16 -1.57 -9.15
CA GLN A 52 -13.21 -0.79 -9.95
C GLN A 52 -13.39 -1.14 -11.44
N ASN A 53 -13.14 -0.15 -12.30
CA ASN A 53 -12.94 -0.43 -13.72
C ASN A 53 -11.49 -0.92 -13.90
N PRO A 54 -11.26 -2.09 -14.54
CA PRO A 54 -9.92 -2.67 -14.65
C PRO A 54 -8.91 -1.77 -15.38
N SER A 55 -9.34 -1.04 -16.41
CA SER A 55 -8.46 -0.11 -17.16
C SER A 55 -8.05 1.09 -16.30
N ASP A 56 -8.99 1.63 -15.53
CA ASP A 56 -8.73 2.73 -14.62
C ASP A 56 -7.84 2.31 -13.46
N LEU A 57 -8.09 1.14 -12.88
CA LEU A 57 -7.24 0.61 -11.81
C LEU A 57 -5.79 0.44 -12.30
N LYS A 58 -5.60 -0.13 -13.51
CA LYS A 58 -4.26 -0.30 -14.09
C LYS A 58 -3.56 1.05 -14.31
N ARG A 59 -4.28 2.05 -14.77
CA ARG A 59 -3.76 3.42 -14.92
C ARG A 59 -3.39 4.01 -13.57
N ASN A 60 -4.30 3.93 -12.59
CA ASN A 60 -4.11 4.51 -11.27
C ASN A 60 -2.93 3.89 -10.50
N ILE A 61 -2.67 2.59 -10.66
CA ILE A 61 -1.48 1.93 -10.11
C ILE A 61 -0.21 2.58 -10.64
N ARG A 62 -0.15 2.81 -11.97
CA ARG A 62 1.02 3.43 -12.60
C ARG A 62 1.20 4.89 -12.18
N GLU A 63 0.12 5.64 -12.13
CA GLU A 63 0.12 7.05 -11.71
C GLU A 63 0.53 7.20 -10.24
N THR A 64 0.03 6.32 -9.35
CA THR A 64 0.43 6.30 -7.95
C THR A 64 1.92 6.00 -7.80
N THR A 65 2.43 5.00 -8.51
CA THR A 65 3.86 4.67 -8.49
C THR A 65 4.72 5.81 -9.05
N ALA A 66 4.29 6.42 -10.16
CA ALA A 66 4.98 7.57 -10.75
C ALA A 66 5.00 8.76 -9.78
N THR A 67 3.90 9.00 -9.07
CA THR A 67 3.82 10.06 -8.05
C THR A 67 4.76 9.79 -6.88
N PHE A 68 4.92 8.55 -6.43
CA PHE A 68 5.90 8.21 -5.40
C PHE A 68 7.31 8.63 -5.82
N ILE A 69 7.72 8.24 -7.02
CA ILE A 69 9.05 8.55 -7.56
C ILE A 69 9.21 10.05 -7.77
N ALA A 70 8.23 10.71 -8.39
CA ALA A 70 8.26 12.16 -8.64
C ALA A 70 8.29 12.99 -7.34
N SER A 71 7.74 12.45 -6.25
CA SER A 71 7.75 13.08 -4.93
C SER A 71 9.05 12.88 -4.15
N GLY A 72 10.01 12.13 -4.69
CA GLY A 72 11.33 11.94 -4.10
C GLY A 72 11.57 10.59 -3.46
N LEU A 73 10.66 9.60 -3.63
CA LEU A 73 10.97 8.24 -3.25
C LEU A 73 12.00 7.64 -4.21
N ASP A 74 13.10 7.19 -3.64
CA ASP A 74 14.21 6.58 -4.36
C ASP A 74 14.07 5.05 -4.32
N TYR A 75 13.78 4.45 -5.48
CA TYR A 75 13.66 2.99 -5.62
C TYR A 75 14.96 2.21 -5.36
N LYS A 76 16.10 2.90 -5.25
CA LYS A 76 17.38 2.29 -4.87
C LYS A 76 17.54 2.21 -3.35
N LYS A 77 16.85 3.07 -2.60
CA LYS A 77 16.86 3.11 -1.15
C LYS A 77 15.68 2.38 -0.53
N SER A 78 14.51 2.43 -1.20
CA SER A 78 13.26 1.85 -0.72
C SER A 78 12.76 0.78 -1.66
N ILE A 79 12.11 -0.23 -1.11
CA ILE A 79 11.38 -1.23 -1.91
C ILE A 79 10.00 -0.64 -2.23
N ILE A 80 9.67 -0.53 -3.51
CA ILE A 80 8.35 -0.12 -3.99
C ILE A 80 7.77 -1.27 -4.80
N PHE A 81 6.58 -1.73 -4.45
CA PHE A 81 5.96 -2.86 -5.14
C PHE A 81 4.43 -2.74 -5.21
N ASN A 82 3.84 -3.50 -6.14
CA ASN A 82 2.40 -3.65 -6.26
C ASN A 82 1.95 -4.91 -5.52
N GLN A 83 0.93 -4.82 -4.68
CA GLN A 83 0.50 -5.88 -3.78
C GLN A 83 0.12 -7.17 -4.53
N SER A 84 -0.56 -7.07 -5.67
CA SER A 84 -0.97 -8.24 -6.46
C SER A 84 0.20 -9.02 -7.08
N LEU A 85 1.41 -8.44 -7.11
CA LEU A 85 2.61 -9.14 -7.58
C LEU A 85 3.25 -10.02 -6.50
N VAL A 86 2.70 -10.03 -5.28
CA VAL A 86 3.16 -10.89 -4.18
C VAL A 86 2.06 -11.90 -3.85
N PRO A 87 2.07 -13.11 -4.43
CA PRO A 87 1.03 -14.13 -4.25
C PRO A 87 0.75 -14.47 -2.79
N ALA A 88 1.78 -14.44 -1.94
CA ALA A 88 1.68 -14.72 -0.51
C ALA A 88 0.66 -13.82 0.22
N HIS A 89 0.37 -12.61 -0.26
CA HIS A 89 -0.66 -11.76 0.33
C HIS A 89 -2.07 -12.35 0.16
N SER A 90 -2.37 -12.85 -1.03
CA SER A 90 -3.66 -13.49 -1.32
C SER A 90 -3.78 -14.85 -0.63
N GLU A 91 -2.72 -15.65 -0.66
CA GLU A 91 -2.66 -16.95 0.00
C GLU A 91 -2.82 -16.81 1.52
N GLY A 92 -2.09 -15.88 2.14
CA GLY A 92 -2.19 -15.59 3.57
C GLY A 92 -3.59 -15.10 3.95
N SER A 93 -4.20 -14.24 3.13
CA SER A 93 -5.57 -13.77 3.32
C SER A 93 -6.56 -14.92 3.28
N TRP A 94 -6.41 -15.85 2.33
CA TRP A 94 -7.27 -17.03 2.23
C TRP A 94 -7.13 -17.93 3.47
N ILE A 95 -5.91 -18.25 3.90
CA ILE A 95 -5.67 -19.07 5.09
C ILE A 95 -6.30 -18.43 6.32
N LEU A 96 -6.09 -17.11 6.52
CA LEU A 96 -6.68 -16.37 7.63
C LEU A 96 -8.20 -16.37 7.58
N SER A 97 -8.79 -16.27 6.39
CA SER A 97 -10.26 -16.32 6.20
C SER A 97 -10.83 -17.68 6.60
N CYS A 98 -10.09 -18.78 6.39
CA CYS A 98 -10.53 -20.12 6.78
C CYS A 98 -10.56 -20.33 8.30
N ILE A 99 -9.73 -19.63 9.06
CA ILE A 99 -9.64 -19.77 10.52
C ILE A 99 -10.31 -18.62 11.28
N ALA A 100 -10.57 -17.49 10.63
CA ALA A 100 -11.21 -16.33 11.24
C ALA A 100 -12.68 -16.62 11.59
N ARG A 101 -13.07 -16.28 12.81
CA ARG A 101 -14.45 -16.47 13.27
C ARG A 101 -15.24 -15.17 13.08
N MET A 102 -16.41 -15.25 12.43
CA MET A 102 -17.27 -14.10 12.20
C MET A 102 -17.59 -13.32 13.49
N GLY A 103 -17.78 -14.03 14.62
CA GLY A 103 -18.02 -13.39 15.90
C GLY A 103 -16.85 -12.54 16.42
N TRP A 104 -15.62 -12.81 15.98
CA TRP A 104 -14.47 -11.96 16.26
C TRP A 104 -14.45 -10.76 15.33
N LEU A 105 -14.66 -11.00 14.04
CA LEU A 105 -14.64 -9.96 13.00
C LEU A 105 -15.72 -8.90 13.27
N ASN A 106 -16.93 -9.30 13.62
CA ASN A 106 -18.04 -8.41 13.94
C ASN A 106 -17.78 -7.46 15.14
N ARG A 107 -16.79 -7.77 15.97
CA ARG A 107 -16.36 -6.89 17.07
C ARG A 107 -15.32 -5.87 16.66
N MET A 108 -14.75 -6.01 15.46
CA MET A 108 -13.74 -5.10 14.95
C MET A 108 -14.42 -3.92 14.25
N THR A 109 -14.08 -2.71 14.67
CA THR A 109 -14.63 -1.47 14.09
C THR A 109 -14.28 -1.30 12.61
N GLN A 110 -13.19 -1.92 12.15
CA GLN A 110 -12.71 -1.87 10.77
C GLN A 110 -13.37 -2.94 9.86
N PHE A 111 -14.04 -3.92 10.45
CA PHE A 111 -14.74 -4.95 9.69
C PHE A 111 -16.17 -4.47 9.38
N LYS A 112 -16.48 -4.27 8.12
CA LYS A 112 -17.79 -3.84 7.62
C LYS A 112 -18.27 -4.80 6.53
#